data_432b515f00bcc9b1e7fd48866fd876ff
#
_entry.id   432b515f00bcc9b1e7fd48866fd876ff
#
_cell.length_a   1.000
_cell.length_b   1.000
_cell.length_c   1.000
_cell.angle_alpha   90.00
_cell.angle_beta   90.00
_cell.angle_gamma   90.00
#
_symmetry.space_group_name_H-M   'P 1'
#
loop_
_entity.id
_entity.type
_entity.pdbx_description
1 polymer ?
#
loop_
_entity_poly.entity_id
_entity_poly.type
_entity_poly.pdbx_seq_one_letter_code
_entity_poly.pdbx_strand_id
1 'polypeptide(L)'
;MRVIESSSRVQPAQSSSATRLQTDFARDLETAILRAQKNLLHLQRPEGYWIGELMVDSTIVSDTVAYHHWNGKVDKEWQRKAVNHIFSMQLSDGGWNIYYGGPSEVNATIKAYLALKLAGVPVTDPRLLKAREMALHLGGVPRMNTFSKLYLALLGLFPWEYVPTIPCEVMPLGKWFHVYFWEMSNWSRAMLVPLAIINHFKPIRPVKVDLDELYPEGIHERDLALAPDPETISWRNFFLWLDRLHKLAEWFAEHKIHPFRKHALKIAEQWMLERFEGSDGLAAIFPAMLNSLIALKALGYPDDHPQVVRAAHELKKLEHETADSVRIEPCFSPVWDTAIVAICLHESGIPE
;
A
#
# COMPACT_ATOMS: atom_id res chain seq x y z
N MET A 1 -10.99 -72.88 -56.81
CA MET A 1 -10.02 -72.27 -55.91
C MET A 1 -10.67 -71.02 -55.32
N ARG A 2 -11.19 -71.08 -54.06
CA ARG A 2 -11.95 -70.05 -53.42
C ARG A 2 -10.98 -69.21 -52.57
N VAL A 3 -10.94 -67.89 -52.79
CA VAL A 3 -10.27 -66.92 -51.95
C VAL A 3 -11.28 -66.47 -50.89
N ILE A 4 -10.94 -66.63 -49.61
CA ILE A 4 -11.68 -66.18 -48.49
C ILE A 4 -11.09 -64.83 -48.05
N GLU A 5 -11.78 -63.71 -48.30
CA GLU A 5 -11.49 -62.42 -47.70
C GLU A 5 -12.11 -62.36 -46.32
N SER A 6 -11.30 -62.33 -45.25
CA SER A 6 -11.73 -62.01 -43.91
C SER A 6 -11.42 -60.53 -43.63
N SER A 7 -12.47 -59.70 -43.76
CA SER A 7 -12.42 -58.30 -43.35
C SER A 7 -12.80 -58.20 -41.87
N SER A 8 -11.78 -58.13 -41.00
CA SER A 8 -11.99 -57.76 -39.60
C SER A 8 -11.99 -56.23 -39.48
N ARG A 9 -13.21 -55.64 -39.37
CA ARG A 9 -13.36 -54.25 -38.98
C ARG A 9 -13.05 -54.12 -37.48
N VAL A 10 -11.92 -53.49 -37.18
CA VAL A 10 -11.60 -52.98 -35.86
C VAL A 10 -12.43 -51.71 -35.67
N GLN A 11 -13.41 -51.76 -34.77
CA GLN A 11 -14.14 -50.55 -34.32
C GLN A 11 -13.26 -49.74 -33.39
N PRO A 12 -13.21 -48.40 -33.53
CA PRO A 12 -12.44 -47.57 -32.60
C PRO A 12 -13.19 -47.41 -31.30
N ALA A 13 -12.66 -47.99 -30.21
CA ALA A 13 -13.16 -47.87 -28.82
C ALA A 13 -12.84 -46.54 -28.16
N GLN A 14 -12.49 -45.49 -28.92
CA GLN A 14 -12.02 -44.23 -28.39
C GLN A 14 -13.11 -43.11 -28.24
N SER A 15 -14.31 -43.30 -28.78
CA SER A 15 -15.33 -42.24 -28.73
C SER A 15 -16.14 -42.15 -27.39
N SER A 16 -16.22 -43.24 -26.63
CA SER A 16 -17.05 -43.28 -25.42
C SER A 16 -16.40 -42.62 -24.20
N SER A 17 -15.09 -42.68 -24.05
CA SER A 17 -14.37 -42.07 -22.92
C SER A 17 -14.23 -40.54 -23.05
N ALA A 18 -13.97 -40.04 -24.25
CA ALA A 18 -13.90 -38.60 -24.51
C ALA A 18 -15.28 -37.93 -24.34
N THR A 19 -16.36 -38.55 -24.82
CA THR A 19 -17.72 -38.05 -24.65
C THR A 19 -18.12 -38.07 -23.18
N ARG A 20 -17.76 -39.09 -22.41
CA ARG A 20 -18.02 -39.18 -20.97
C ARG A 20 -17.29 -38.13 -20.17
N LEU A 21 -16.01 -37.90 -20.47
CA LEU A 21 -15.20 -36.81 -19.85
C LEU A 21 -15.79 -35.43 -20.15
N GLN A 22 -16.27 -35.19 -21.38
CA GLN A 22 -16.94 -33.93 -21.73
C GLN A 22 -18.27 -33.73 -21.00
N THR A 23 -19.08 -34.77 -20.83
CA THR A 23 -20.34 -34.67 -20.09
C THR A 23 -20.11 -34.48 -18.60
N ASP A 24 -19.14 -35.15 -18.02
CA ASP A 24 -18.76 -34.97 -16.60
C ASP A 24 -18.20 -33.55 -16.35
N PHE A 25 -17.33 -33.04 -17.20
CA PHE A 25 -16.84 -31.67 -17.13
C PHE A 25 -17.95 -30.63 -17.24
N ALA A 26 -18.89 -30.77 -18.18
CA ALA A 26 -20.00 -29.84 -18.35
C ALA A 26 -20.88 -29.78 -17.10
N ARG A 27 -21.21 -30.96 -16.51
CA ARG A 27 -21.99 -31.05 -15.28
C ARG A 27 -21.28 -30.44 -14.09
N ASP A 28 -19.96 -30.66 -13.96
CA ASP A 28 -19.17 -30.12 -12.87
C ASP A 28 -19.01 -28.61 -13.00
N LEU A 29 -18.85 -28.09 -14.22
CA LEU A 29 -18.83 -26.66 -14.53
C LEU A 29 -20.18 -26.01 -14.17
N GLU A 30 -21.30 -26.58 -14.58
CA GLU A 30 -22.63 -26.06 -14.24
C GLU A 30 -22.85 -26.04 -12.72
N THR A 31 -22.44 -27.10 -12.05
CA THR A 31 -22.48 -27.15 -10.58
C THR A 31 -21.63 -26.06 -9.93
N ALA A 32 -20.44 -25.79 -10.47
CA ALA A 32 -19.57 -24.72 -9.98
C ALA A 32 -20.21 -23.33 -10.21
N ILE A 33 -20.80 -23.08 -11.37
CA ILE A 33 -21.52 -21.84 -11.69
C ILE A 33 -22.67 -21.62 -10.70
N LEU A 34 -23.53 -22.62 -10.49
CA LEU A 34 -24.66 -22.52 -9.56
C LEU A 34 -24.20 -22.24 -8.12
N ARG A 35 -23.12 -22.87 -7.68
CA ARG A 35 -22.52 -22.58 -6.35
C ARG A 35 -22.00 -21.16 -6.26
N ALA A 36 -21.31 -20.68 -7.28
CA ALA A 36 -20.79 -19.32 -7.34
C ALA A 36 -21.92 -18.28 -7.32
N GLN A 37 -22.95 -18.47 -8.15
CA GLN A 37 -24.16 -17.62 -8.16
C GLN A 37 -24.79 -17.54 -6.77
N LYS A 38 -25.06 -18.71 -6.15
CA LYS A 38 -25.65 -18.77 -4.81
C LYS A 38 -24.80 -18.05 -3.77
N ASN A 39 -23.48 -18.20 -3.86
CA ASN A 39 -22.55 -17.52 -2.95
C ASN A 39 -22.58 -16.01 -3.15
N LEU A 40 -22.54 -15.52 -4.41
CA LEU A 40 -22.61 -14.09 -4.70
C LEU A 40 -23.91 -13.48 -4.19
N LEU A 41 -25.06 -14.12 -4.45
CA LEU A 41 -26.35 -13.65 -3.94
C LEU A 41 -26.42 -13.65 -2.40
N HIS A 42 -25.76 -14.62 -1.74
CA HIS A 42 -25.68 -14.66 -0.29
C HIS A 42 -24.81 -13.52 0.30
N LEU A 43 -23.80 -13.08 -0.44
CA LEU A 43 -22.89 -12.00 -0.04
C LEU A 43 -23.47 -10.60 -0.33
N GLN A 44 -24.62 -10.51 -1.01
CA GLN A 44 -25.26 -9.21 -1.27
C GLN A 44 -25.64 -8.53 0.03
N ARG A 45 -25.28 -7.25 0.16
CA ARG A 45 -25.69 -6.42 1.29
C ARG A 45 -27.21 -6.14 1.23
N PRO A 46 -27.85 -5.88 2.39
CA PRO A 46 -29.30 -5.59 2.42
C PRO A 46 -29.71 -4.40 1.52
N GLU A 47 -28.79 -3.45 1.31
CA GLU A 47 -28.96 -2.26 0.46
C GLU A 47 -28.77 -2.56 -1.03
N GLY A 48 -28.47 -3.83 -1.42
CA GLY A 48 -28.44 -4.29 -2.81
C GLY A 48 -27.06 -4.22 -3.48
N TYR A 49 -25.99 -3.84 -2.77
CA TYR A 49 -24.65 -3.79 -3.32
C TYR A 49 -23.74 -4.93 -2.81
N TRP A 50 -22.58 -5.07 -3.44
CA TRP A 50 -21.50 -5.97 -3.02
C TRP A 50 -20.25 -5.21 -2.65
N ILE A 51 -19.54 -5.75 -1.68
CA ILE A 51 -18.22 -5.31 -1.29
C ILE A 51 -17.41 -6.53 -0.85
N GLY A 52 -16.26 -6.73 -1.50
CA GLY A 52 -15.31 -7.79 -1.19
C GLY A 52 -14.11 -7.25 -0.43
N GLU A 53 -13.49 -8.09 0.40
CA GLU A 53 -12.21 -7.76 1.03
C GLU A 53 -11.09 -7.77 0.00
N LEU A 54 -10.37 -6.66 -0.11
CA LEU A 54 -9.16 -6.57 -0.93
C LEU A 54 -7.95 -7.03 -0.11
N MET A 55 -7.49 -8.24 -0.39
CA MET A 55 -6.30 -8.79 0.25
C MET A 55 -5.05 -8.16 -0.32
N VAL A 56 -4.23 -7.61 0.57
CA VAL A 56 -2.92 -7.03 0.23
C VAL A 56 -1.79 -7.70 1.01
N ASP A 57 -0.57 -7.28 0.71
CA ASP A 57 0.66 -7.70 1.38
C ASP A 57 0.77 -7.17 2.83
N SER A 58 1.86 -7.50 3.50
CA SER A 58 2.11 -7.11 4.89
C SER A 58 2.43 -5.62 5.09
N THR A 59 2.62 -4.83 4.03
CA THR A 59 3.14 -3.45 4.14
C THR A 59 2.18 -2.52 4.86
N ILE A 60 0.87 -2.64 4.60
CA ILE A 60 -0.16 -1.77 5.22
C ILE A 60 -0.27 -2.02 6.73
N VAL A 61 -0.27 -3.28 7.16
CA VAL A 61 -0.27 -3.62 8.58
C VAL A 61 1.02 -3.15 9.24
N SER A 62 2.16 -3.31 8.57
CA SER A 62 3.47 -2.85 9.06
C SER A 62 3.52 -1.32 9.21
N ASP A 63 3.00 -0.57 8.24
CA ASP A 63 2.90 0.89 8.29
C ASP A 63 1.97 1.35 9.42
N THR A 64 0.90 0.61 9.71
CA THR A 64 0.00 0.91 10.83
C THR A 64 0.68 0.67 12.18
N VAL A 65 1.44 -0.42 12.34
CA VAL A 65 2.28 -0.62 13.54
C VAL A 65 3.24 0.56 13.72
N ALA A 66 3.95 0.96 12.65
CA ALA A 66 4.87 2.10 12.67
C ALA A 66 4.15 3.40 13.05
N TYR A 67 2.95 3.65 12.51
CA TYR A 67 2.12 4.80 12.85
C TYR A 67 1.68 4.80 14.32
N HIS A 68 1.28 3.67 14.89
CA HIS A 68 0.91 3.58 16.30
C HIS A 68 2.08 3.96 17.22
N HIS A 69 3.29 3.51 16.88
CA HIS A 69 4.51 3.92 17.60
C HIS A 69 4.84 5.40 17.41
N TRP A 70 4.75 5.91 16.18
CA TRP A 70 4.92 7.34 15.89
C TRP A 70 3.88 8.19 16.64
N ASN A 71 2.63 7.72 16.70
CA ASN A 71 1.54 8.43 17.40
C ASN A 71 1.62 8.31 18.94
N GLY A 72 2.44 7.40 19.45
CA GLY A 72 2.56 7.12 20.89
C GLY A 72 1.34 6.43 21.51
N LYS A 73 0.49 5.81 20.68
CA LYS A 73 -0.73 5.11 21.08
C LYS A 73 -0.70 3.67 20.57
N VAL A 74 -0.03 2.79 21.31
CA VAL A 74 0.11 1.38 20.97
C VAL A 74 -0.87 0.54 21.78
N ASP A 75 -1.84 -0.05 21.10
CA ASP A 75 -2.67 -1.12 21.66
C ASP A 75 -1.90 -2.43 21.56
N LYS A 76 -1.56 -3.03 22.69
CA LYS A 76 -0.75 -4.25 22.77
C LYS A 76 -1.45 -5.48 22.18
N GLU A 77 -2.77 -5.58 22.36
CA GLU A 77 -3.52 -6.72 21.83
C GLU A 77 -3.67 -6.62 20.32
N TRP A 78 -4.01 -5.44 19.80
CA TRP A 78 -4.01 -5.18 18.37
C TRP A 78 -2.62 -5.46 17.75
N GLN A 79 -1.55 -4.99 18.39
CA GLN A 79 -0.17 -5.21 17.94
C GLN A 79 0.21 -6.70 17.93
N ARG A 80 -0.23 -7.47 18.93
CA ARG A 80 -0.03 -8.94 18.94
C ARG A 80 -0.67 -9.59 17.71
N LYS A 81 -1.89 -9.18 17.36
CA LYS A 81 -2.60 -9.66 16.17
C LYS A 81 -1.89 -9.25 14.87
N ALA A 82 -1.37 -8.02 14.81
CA ALA A 82 -0.58 -7.55 13.68
C ALA A 82 0.71 -8.38 13.50
N VAL A 83 1.43 -8.69 14.59
CA VAL A 83 2.63 -9.55 14.58
C VAL A 83 2.29 -10.93 14.03
N ASN A 84 1.19 -11.54 14.48
CA ASN A 84 0.75 -12.85 13.98
C ASN A 84 0.47 -12.80 12.48
N HIS A 85 -0.23 -11.75 12.02
CA HIS A 85 -0.51 -11.57 10.60
C HIS A 85 0.77 -11.41 9.78
N ILE A 86 1.68 -10.51 10.19
CA ILE A 86 2.95 -10.29 9.50
C ILE A 86 3.74 -11.58 9.36
N PHE A 87 3.88 -12.36 10.44
CA PHE A 87 4.56 -13.65 10.37
C PHE A 87 3.85 -14.69 9.50
N SER A 88 2.52 -14.68 9.45
CA SER A 88 1.78 -15.62 8.60
C SER A 88 2.04 -15.42 7.11
N MET A 89 2.52 -14.24 6.72
CA MET A 89 2.86 -13.88 5.34
C MET A 89 4.35 -14.01 5.01
N GLN A 90 5.19 -14.40 5.99
CA GLN A 90 6.62 -14.56 5.76
C GLN A 90 6.90 -15.72 4.81
N LEU A 91 7.71 -15.47 3.78
CA LEU A 91 8.13 -16.49 2.82
C LEU A 91 9.21 -17.40 3.40
N SER A 92 9.44 -18.54 2.76
CA SER A 92 10.43 -19.53 3.20
C SER A 92 11.88 -19.00 3.19
N ASP A 93 12.18 -18.01 2.33
CA ASP A 93 13.45 -17.31 2.26
C ASP A 93 13.65 -16.26 3.36
N GLY A 94 12.61 -16.00 4.16
CA GLY A 94 12.61 -15.06 5.27
C GLY A 94 12.09 -13.66 4.95
N GLY A 95 11.85 -13.34 3.68
CA GLY A 95 11.31 -12.05 3.24
C GLY A 95 9.78 -12.02 3.14
N TRP A 96 9.27 -10.92 2.59
CA TRP A 96 7.86 -10.72 2.27
C TRP A 96 7.71 -10.22 0.85
N ASN A 97 6.70 -10.70 0.16
CA ASN A 97 6.33 -10.28 -1.19
C ASN A 97 5.27 -9.16 -1.16
N ILE A 98 5.00 -8.57 -2.34
CA ILE A 98 3.97 -7.53 -2.55
C ILE A 98 2.80 -8.03 -3.40
N TYR A 99 2.81 -9.28 -3.85
CA TYR A 99 1.71 -9.94 -4.54
C TYR A 99 1.80 -11.46 -4.37
N TYR A 100 0.67 -12.13 -4.44
CA TYR A 100 0.58 -13.57 -4.25
C TYR A 100 1.48 -14.35 -5.22
N GLY A 101 2.34 -15.21 -4.67
CA GLY A 101 3.31 -16.01 -5.45
C GLY A 101 4.52 -15.21 -5.96
N GLY A 102 4.64 -13.94 -5.62
CA GLY A 102 5.80 -13.13 -5.96
C GLY A 102 7.04 -13.43 -5.10
N PRO A 103 8.22 -12.98 -5.53
CA PRO A 103 9.45 -13.07 -4.75
C PRO A 103 9.45 -12.07 -3.59
N SER A 104 10.37 -12.25 -2.65
CA SER A 104 10.63 -11.25 -1.60
C SER A 104 10.99 -9.90 -2.20
N GLU A 105 10.44 -8.83 -1.60
CA GLU A 105 10.62 -7.45 -2.04
C GLU A 105 11.18 -6.61 -0.89
N VAL A 106 12.10 -5.68 -1.21
CA VAL A 106 12.89 -4.96 -0.21
C VAL A 106 12.04 -4.10 0.73
N ASN A 107 11.04 -3.38 0.20
CA ASN A 107 10.20 -2.51 1.05
C ASN A 107 9.30 -3.34 1.96
N ALA A 108 8.66 -4.38 1.44
CA ALA A 108 7.82 -5.28 2.22
C ALA A 108 8.63 -5.96 3.33
N THR A 109 9.84 -6.44 3.01
CA THR A 109 10.72 -7.13 3.96
C THR A 109 11.19 -6.19 5.08
N ILE A 110 11.65 -4.98 4.75
CA ILE A 110 12.16 -4.03 5.76
C ILE A 110 11.02 -3.46 6.61
N LYS A 111 9.86 -3.16 6.02
CA LYS A 111 8.68 -2.69 6.77
C LYS A 111 8.20 -3.75 7.76
N ALA A 112 8.10 -5.01 7.32
CA ALA A 112 7.72 -6.12 8.20
C ALA A 112 8.76 -6.31 9.32
N TYR A 113 10.04 -6.31 9.00
CA TYR A 113 11.13 -6.38 9.99
C TYR A 113 11.03 -5.27 11.04
N LEU A 114 10.86 -4.01 10.59
CA LEU A 114 10.71 -2.86 11.48
C LEU A 114 9.48 -3.01 12.38
N ALA A 115 8.33 -3.38 11.83
CA ALA A 115 7.09 -3.56 12.58
C ALA A 115 7.24 -4.62 13.67
N LEU A 116 7.89 -5.75 13.36
CA LEU A 116 8.17 -6.82 14.31
C LEU A 116 9.14 -6.36 15.39
N LYS A 117 10.20 -5.60 15.03
CA LYS A 117 11.17 -5.03 15.98
C LYS A 117 10.51 -4.00 16.91
N LEU A 118 9.65 -3.12 16.37
CA LEU A 118 8.84 -2.18 17.16
C LEU A 118 7.89 -2.89 18.11
N ALA A 119 7.33 -4.02 17.71
CA ALA A 119 6.47 -4.84 18.55
C ALA A 119 7.23 -5.60 19.64
N GLY A 120 8.56 -5.52 19.69
CA GLY A 120 9.39 -6.16 20.71
C GLY A 120 9.77 -7.60 20.40
N VAL A 121 9.61 -8.05 19.14
CA VAL A 121 10.15 -9.36 18.74
C VAL A 121 11.67 -9.32 18.83
N PRO A 122 12.32 -10.27 19.54
CA PRO A 122 13.76 -10.27 19.69
C PRO A 122 14.48 -10.40 18.34
N VAL A 123 15.54 -9.61 18.12
CA VAL A 123 16.37 -9.70 16.90
C VAL A 123 17.05 -11.06 16.73
N THR A 124 17.09 -11.85 17.80
CA THR A 124 17.59 -13.25 17.82
C THR A 124 16.54 -14.28 17.40
N ASP A 125 15.27 -13.87 17.18
CA ASP A 125 14.23 -14.77 16.64
C ASP A 125 14.70 -15.31 15.28
N PRO A 126 14.68 -16.63 15.06
CA PRO A 126 15.16 -17.23 13.81
C PRO A 126 14.46 -16.67 12.56
N ARG A 127 13.21 -16.23 12.68
CA ARG A 127 12.44 -15.61 11.58
C ARG A 127 12.96 -14.21 11.27
N LEU A 128 13.32 -13.42 12.30
CA LEU A 128 13.92 -12.10 12.12
C LEU A 128 15.35 -12.20 11.57
N LEU A 129 16.13 -13.20 12.00
CA LEU A 129 17.47 -13.43 11.44
C LEU A 129 17.40 -13.70 9.94
N LYS A 130 16.49 -14.58 9.48
CA LYS A 130 16.25 -14.82 8.05
C LYS A 130 15.77 -13.56 7.33
N ALA A 131 14.88 -12.78 7.95
CA ALA A 131 14.39 -11.53 7.38
C ALA A 131 15.51 -10.51 7.20
N ARG A 132 16.43 -10.39 8.16
CA ARG A 132 17.62 -9.55 8.06
C ARG A 132 18.51 -9.98 6.89
N GLU A 133 18.83 -11.26 6.79
CA GLU A 133 19.64 -11.81 5.70
C GLU A 133 19.00 -11.49 4.34
N MET A 134 17.69 -11.71 4.19
CA MET A 134 16.97 -11.40 2.96
C MET A 134 16.95 -9.89 2.68
N ALA A 135 16.70 -9.04 3.68
CA ALA A 135 16.73 -7.59 3.53
C ALA A 135 18.10 -7.11 3.00
N LEU A 136 19.20 -7.62 3.55
CA LEU A 136 20.55 -7.30 3.09
C LEU A 136 20.81 -7.85 1.68
N HIS A 137 20.36 -9.05 1.36
CA HIS A 137 20.44 -9.63 0.02
C HIS A 137 19.74 -8.74 -1.03
N LEU A 138 18.62 -8.14 -0.67
CA LEU A 138 17.86 -7.21 -1.51
C LEU A 138 18.47 -5.79 -1.55
N GLY A 139 19.57 -5.56 -0.83
CA GLY A 139 20.32 -4.29 -0.81
C GLY A 139 19.96 -3.34 0.34
N GLY A 140 19.19 -3.79 1.31
CA GLY A 140 18.94 -3.08 2.57
C GLY A 140 18.15 -1.77 2.43
N VAL A 141 18.20 -0.96 3.50
CA VAL A 141 17.51 0.34 3.59
C VAL A 141 17.83 1.28 2.42
N PRO A 142 19.05 1.34 1.87
CA PRO A 142 19.36 2.22 0.73
C PRO A 142 18.53 1.93 -0.52
N ARG A 143 18.08 0.69 -0.71
CA ARG A 143 17.28 0.27 -1.87
C ARG A 143 15.78 0.49 -1.71
N MET A 144 15.33 0.90 -0.53
CA MET A 144 13.92 1.24 -0.32
C MET A 144 13.46 2.40 -1.22
N ASN A 145 12.17 2.39 -1.56
CA ASN A 145 11.55 3.47 -2.32
C ASN A 145 11.34 4.73 -1.45
N THR A 146 11.01 5.83 -2.10
CA THR A 146 10.84 7.14 -1.46
C THR A 146 9.79 7.15 -0.35
N PHE A 147 8.65 6.50 -0.56
CA PHE A 147 7.57 6.47 0.45
C PHE A 147 8.01 5.72 1.71
N SER A 148 8.67 4.58 1.54
CA SER A 148 9.20 3.82 2.66
C SER A 148 10.27 4.59 3.44
N LYS A 149 11.19 5.27 2.75
CA LYS A 149 12.19 6.15 3.36
C LYS A 149 11.56 7.31 4.14
N LEU A 150 10.45 7.88 3.63
CA LEU A 150 9.72 8.93 4.33
C LEU A 150 9.14 8.42 5.66
N TYR A 151 8.54 7.23 5.69
CA TYR A 151 8.04 6.65 6.94
C TYR A 151 9.18 6.35 7.93
N LEU A 152 10.34 5.88 7.46
CA LEU A 152 11.51 5.74 8.32
C LEU A 152 11.98 7.09 8.87
N ALA A 153 11.95 8.14 8.06
CA ALA A 153 12.35 9.49 8.48
C ALA A 153 11.39 10.07 9.54
N LEU A 154 10.09 9.79 9.46
CA LEU A 154 9.12 10.13 10.50
C LEU A 154 9.45 9.51 11.86
N LEU A 155 10.00 8.30 11.85
CA LEU A 155 10.42 7.57 13.05
C LEU A 155 11.85 7.91 13.51
N GLY A 156 12.55 8.81 12.81
CA GLY A 156 13.96 9.16 13.08
C GLY A 156 14.96 8.08 12.66
N LEU A 157 14.57 7.14 11.80
CA LEU A 157 15.38 6.00 11.35
C LEU A 157 16.04 6.23 9.97
N PHE A 158 15.78 7.38 9.34
CA PHE A 158 16.36 7.74 8.05
C PHE A 158 16.51 9.26 7.96
N PRO A 159 17.64 9.80 7.43
CA PRO A 159 17.83 11.23 7.34
C PRO A 159 16.88 11.90 6.33
N TRP A 160 16.20 12.97 6.75
CA TRP A 160 15.26 13.72 5.90
C TRP A 160 15.91 14.34 4.66
N GLU A 161 17.18 14.65 4.72
CA GLU A 161 17.94 15.23 3.60
C GLU A 161 17.98 14.34 2.35
N TYR A 162 17.81 13.02 2.53
CA TYR A 162 17.73 12.05 1.42
C TYR A 162 16.31 11.68 1.02
N VAL A 163 15.30 12.24 1.71
CA VAL A 163 13.90 12.12 1.31
C VAL A 163 13.60 13.21 0.27
N PRO A 164 13.05 12.87 -0.91
CA PRO A 164 12.64 13.85 -1.90
C PRO A 164 11.60 14.84 -1.37
N THR A 165 11.77 16.10 -1.72
CA THR A 165 10.88 17.16 -1.30
C THR A 165 9.59 17.18 -2.13
N ILE A 166 8.47 17.39 -1.46
CA ILE A 166 7.18 17.68 -2.09
C ILE A 166 6.79 19.10 -1.67
N PRO A 167 7.12 20.13 -2.49
CA PRO A 167 6.91 21.50 -2.09
C PRO A 167 5.41 21.87 -2.10
N CYS A 168 4.91 22.39 -0.98
CA CYS A 168 3.53 22.88 -0.92
C CYS A 168 3.32 24.11 -1.81
N GLU A 169 4.38 24.81 -2.17
CA GLU A 169 4.40 26.01 -2.99
C GLU A 169 3.91 25.78 -4.43
N VAL A 170 3.81 24.53 -4.89
CA VAL A 170 3.23 24.21 -6.20
C VAL A 170 1.70 24.38 -6.22
N MET A 171 1.03 24.36 -5.06
CA MET A 171 -0.43 24.40 -4.98
C MET A 171 -1.06 25.74 -5.35
N PRO A 172 -0.48 26.92 -4.99
CA PRO A 172 -0.98 28.22 -5.41
C PRO A 172 -0.62 28.59 -6.87
N LEU A 173 0.18 27.76 -7.57
CA LEU A 173 0.56 28.05 -8.94
C LEU A 173 -0.67 27.92 -9.87
N GLY A 174 -0.81 28.88 -10.79
CA GLY A 174 -1.90 28.88 -11.76
C GLY A 174 -1.64 28.01 -13.00
N LYS A 175 -2.62 27.90 -13.89
CA LYS A 175 -2.55 27.15 -15.15
C LYS A 175 -1.44 27.59 -16.13
N TRP A 176 -0.82 28.75 -15.89
CA TRP A 176 0.34 29.23 -16.63
C TRP A 176 1.62 28.43 -16.33
N PHE A 177 1.65 27.70 -15.21
CA PHE A 177 2.78 26.84 -14.86
C PHE A 177 2.66 25.52 -15.59
N HIS A 178 3.76 25.05 -16.17
CA HIS A 178 3.78 23.89 -17.08
C HIS A 178 3.29 22.58 -16.42
N VAL A 179 3.48 22.44 -15.11
CA VAL A 179 2.94 21.33 -14.30
C VAL A 179 1.88 21.89 -13.36
N TYR A 180 0.64 21.96 -13.85
CA TYR A 180 -0.46 22.47 -13.04
C TYR A 180 -0.97 21.40 -12.08
N PHE A 181 -0.71 21.57 -10.79
CA PHE A 181 -1.01 20.59 -9.74
C PHE A 181 -2.46 20.11 -9.72
N TRP A 182 -3.41 21.01 -9.96
CA TRP A 182 -4.84 20.71 -9.89
C TRP A 182 -5.40 19.96 -11.11
N GLU A 183 -4.62 19.77 -12.17
CA GLU A 183 -4.95 18.90 -13.31
C GLU A 183 -4.49 17.44 -13.10
N MET A 184 -3.70 17.18 -12.06
CA MET A 184 -3.36 15.81 -11.69
C MET A 184 -4.61 15.02 -11.29
N SER A 185 -4.57 13.70 -11.40
CA SER A 185 -5.67 12.83 -10.98
C SER A 185 -6.06 13.07 -9.52
N ASN A 186 -7.32 12.82 -9.17
CA ASN A 186 -7.78 12.90 -7.79
C ASN A 186 -6.94 12.04 -6.85
N TRP A 187 -6.57 10.86 -7.30
CA TRP A 187 -5.73 9.93 -6.55
C TRP A 187 -4.35 10.53 -6.26
N SER A 188 -3.68 11.09 -7.27
CA SER A 188 -2.37 11.73 -7.09
C SER A 188 -2.45 12.91 -6.11
N ARG A 189 -3.48 13.75 -6.23
CA ARG A 189 -3.67 14.89 -5.31
C ARG A 189 -3.91 14.44 -3.88
N ALA A 190 -4.73 13.39 -3.67
CA ALA A 190 -5.00 12.85 -2.35
C ALA A 190 -3.75 12.27 -1.67
N MET A 191 -2.80 11.78 -2.44
CA MET A 191 -1.50 11.35 -1.93
C MET A 191 -0.56 12.52 -1.65
N LEU A 192 -0.43 13.46 -2.61
CA LEU A 192 0.59 14.50 -2.56
C LEU A 192 0.26 15.63 -1.58
N VAL A 193 -1.03 15.99 -1.39
CA VAL A 193 -1.40 17.10 -0.49
C VAL A 193 -1.00 16.83 0.96
N PRO A 194 -1.37 15.70 1.60
CA PRO A 194 -0.91 15.41 2.95
C PRO A 194 0.61 15.27 3.04
N LEU A 195 1.24 14.65 2.02
CA LEU A 195 2.70 14.49 1.98
C LEU A 195 3.44 15.81 1.88
N ALA A 196 2.91 16.82 1.17
CA ALA A 196 3.50 18.15 1.14
C ALA A 196 3.45 18.84 2.51
N ILE A 197 2.36 18.68 3.27
CA ILE A 197 2.25 19.16 4.65
C ILE A 197 3.28 18.44 5.54
N ILE A 198 3.34 17.11 5.48
CA ILE A 198 4.29 16.30 6.23
C ILE A 198 5.73 16.70 5.91
N ASN A 199 6.04 16.86 4.63
CA ASN A 199 7.38 17.23 4.17
C ASN A 199 7.78 18.63 4.65
N HIS A 200 6.83 19.57 4.76
CA HIS A 200 7.09 20.89 5.31
C HIS A 200 7.42 20.85 6.80
N PHE A 201 6.58 20.17 7.61
CA PHE A 201 6.73 20.16 9.07
C PHE A 201 7.77 19.15 9.56
N LYS A 202 8.08 18.12 8.78
CA LYS A 202 8.98 17.02 9.15
C LYS A 202 8.71 16.52 10.58
N PRO A 203 7.49 16.02 10.88
CA PRO A 203 7.07 15.72 12.25
C PRO A 203 7.73 14.43 12.77
N ILE A 204 9.05 14.52 13.06
CA ILE A 204 9.86 13.41 13.54
C ILE A 204 9.46 13.06 14.97
N ARG A 205 9.14 11.80 15.21
CA ARG A 205 8.93 11.22 16.55
C ARG A 205 9.81 9.98 16.69
N PRO A 206 11.03 10.12 17.24
CA PRO A 206 12.01 9.04 17.30
C PRO A 206 11.49 7.83 18.09
N VAL A 207 11.71 6.65 17.58
CA VAL A 207 11.45 5.38 18.26
C VAL A 207 12.72 4.83 18.93
N LYS A 208 12.56 3.85 19.83
CA LYS A 208 13.67 3.27 20.60
C LYS A 208 14.37 2.08 19.90
N VAL A 209 14.11 1.89 18.62
CA VAL A 209 14.77 0.87 17.80
C VAL A 209 15.62 1.55 16.74
N ASP A 210 16.61 0.86 16.23
CA ASP A 210 17.43 1.25 15.08
C ASP A 210 17.27 0.23 13.94
N LEU A 211 17.90 0.48 12.81
CA LEU A 211 17.95 -0.43 11.66
C LEU A 211 19.39 -0.54 11.10
N ASP A 212 20.39 -0.26 11.92
CA ASP A 212 21.79 -0.24 11.50
C ASP A 212 22.22 -1.57 10.89
N GLU A 213 21.68 -2.68 11.42
CA GLU A 213 21.92 -4.02 10.90
C GLU A 213 21.33 -4.31 9.52
N LEU A 214 20.50 -3.41 8.97
CA LEU A 214 19.93 -3.51 7.62
C LEU A 214 20.64 -2.64 6.59
N TYR A 215 21.77 -2.04 6.95
CA TYR A 215 22.65 -1.35 6.01
C TYR A 215 23.75 -2.30 5.55
N PRO A 216 23.98 -2.48 4.24
CA PRO A 216 25.09 -3.26 3.73
C PRO A 216 26.45 -2.68 4.20
N GLU A 217 27.43 -3.55 4.45
CA GLU A 217 28.77 -3.13 4.82
C GLU A 217 29.40 -2.21 3.75
N GLY A 218 30.12 -1.18 4.20
CA GLY A 218 30.81 -0.23 3.31
C GLY A 218 29.89 0.78 2.61
N ILE A 219 28.60 0.87 2.99
CA ILE A 219 27.72 1.90 2.47
C ILE A 219 28.13 3.28 2.99
N HIS A 220 28.08 4.28 2.15
CA HIS A 220 28.34 5.68 2.52
C HIS A 220 27.04 6.48 2.50
N GLU A 221 26.97 7.58 3.26
CA GLU A 221 25.80 8.46 3.32
C GLU A 221 25.31 8.91 1.92
N ARG A 222 26.25 9.18 0.98
CA ARG A 222 25.91 9.52 -0.41
C ARG A 222 25.08 8.48 -1.12
N ASP A 223 25.17 7.22 -0.70
CA ASP A 223 24.46 6.09 -1.32
C ASP A 223 23.01 6.00 -0.83
N LEU A 224 22.63 6.81 0.17
CA LEU A 224 21.27 6.97 0.66
C LEU A 224 20.42 7.83 -0.28
N ALA A 225 21.06 8.70 -1.08
CA ALA A 225 20.38 9.51 -2.06
C ALA A 225 19.77 8.65 -3.19
N LEU A 226 18.71 9.15 -3.80
CA LEU A 226 18.16 8.50 -4.98
C LEU A 226 19.15 8.58 -6.14
N ALA A 227 19.50 7.41 -6.68
CA ALA A 227 20.39 7.34 -7.83
C ALA A 227 19.76 8.03 -9.06
N PRO A 228 20.55 8.82 -9.82
CA PRO A 228 20.07 9.38 -11.08
C PRO A 228 19.79 8.26 -12.10
N ASP A 229 18.98 8.59 -13.09
CA ASP A 229 18.77 7.75 -14.25
C ASP A 229 20.05 7.73 -15.11
N PRO A 230 20.44 6.57 -15.67
CA PRO A 230 21.53 6.50 -16.66
C PRO A 230 21.32 7.42 -17.87
N GLU A 231 20.07 7.63 -18.29
CA GLU A 231 19.72 8.59 -19.32
C GLU A 231 19.78 10.01 -18.77
N THR A 232 20.66 10.84 -19.33
CA THR A 232 20.90 12.21 -18.86
C THR A 232 19.63 13.08 -18.86
N ILE A 233 18.77 12.90 -19.87
CA ILE A 233 17.50 13.61 -20.02
C ILE A 233 16.36 12.65 -19.72
N SER A 234 15.91 12.60 -18.46
CA SER A 234 14.76 11.82 -18.03
C SER A 234 13.94 12.62 -17.02
N TRP A 235 12.66 12.26 -16.90
CA TRP A 235 11.78 12.84 -15.87
C TRP A 235 12.34 12.65 -14.46
N ARG A 236 12.98 11.52 -14.21
CA ARG A 236 13.63 11.24 -12.91
C ARG A 236 14.73 12.25 -12.62
N ASN A 237 15.65 12.47 -13.56
CA ASN A 237 16.75 13.41 -13.40
C ASN A 237 16.26 14.86 -13.28
N PHE A 238 15.20 15.22 -14.04
CA PHE A 238 14.56 16.51 -13.91
C PHE A 238 13.99 16.74 -12.51
N PHE A 239 13.24 15.77 -11.95
CA PHE A 239 12.71 15.90 -10.58
C PHE A 239 13.80 15.88 -9.51
N LEU A 240 14.87 15.10 -9.67
CA LEU A 240 16.01 15.13 -8.76
C LEU A 240 16.74 16.49 -8.81
N TRP A 241 16.82 17.12 -9.96
CA TRP A 241 17.38 18.46 -10.08
C TRP A 241 16.46 19.51 -9.44
N LEU A 242 15.16 19.43 -9.62
CA LEU A 242 14.19 20.30 -8.92
C LEU A 242 14.28 20.14 -7.41
N ASP A 243 14.39 18.90 -6.92
CA ASP A 243 14.57 18.60 -5.49
C ASP A 243 15.82 19.28 -4.92
N ARG A 244 16.94 19.20 -5.63
CA ARG A 244 18.20 19.87 -5.22
C ARG A 244 18.05 21.38 -5.19
N LEU A 245 17.40 21.97 -6.19
CA LEU A 245 17.14 23.42 -6.23
C LEU A 245 16.23 23.84 -5.09
N HIS A 246 15.19 23.05 -4.80
CA HIS A 246 14.28 23.33 -3.69
C HIS A 246 15.02 23.26 -2.34
N LYS A 247 15.81 22.22 -2.09
CA LYS A 247 16.62 22.08 -0.88
C LYS A 247 17.61 23.22 -0.72
N LEU A 248 18.23 23.67 -1.81
CA LEU A 248 19.09 24.85 -1.80
C LEU A 248 18.31 26.12 -1.47
N ALA A 249 17.12 26.29 -2.08
CA ALA A 249 16.24 27.41 -1.78
C ALA A 249 15.76 27.37 -0.32
N GLU A 250 15.45 26.22 0.24
CA GLU A 250 15.11 26.06 1.66
C GLU A 250 16.29 26.46 2.58
N TRP A 251 17.50 26.07 2.24
CA TRP A 251 18.71 26.46 2.98
C TRP A 251 18.89 27.98 3.03
N PHE A 252 18.65 28.69 1.90
CA PHE A 252 18.65 30.15 1.88
C PHE A 252 17.45 30.75 2.61
N ALA A 253 16.37 30.02 2.69
CA ALA A 253 15.08 30.46 3.23
C ALA A 253 14.94 30.34 4.73
N GLU A 254 15.74 29.52 5.38
CA GLU A 254 15.79 29.43 6.86
C GLU A 254 16.04 30.79 7.52
N HIS A 255 16.51 31.78 6.75
CA HIS A 255 16.82 33.13 7.16
C HIS A 255 15.83 34.21 6.71
N LYS A 256 14.74 33.87 5.96
CA LYS A 256 13.72 34.86 5.51
C LYS A 256 12.31 34.29 5.49
N ILE A 257 11.35 35.12 5.91
CA ILE A 257 9.92 34.83 5.92
C ILE A 257 9.41 34.56 4.50
N HIS A 258 8.79 33.39 4.27
CA HIS A 258 8.16 33.04 2.99
C HIS A 258 6.64 33.29 3.07
N PRO A 259 6.11 34.42 2.57
CA PRO A 259 4.67 34.72 2.61
C PRO A 259 3.85 33.71 1.81
N PHE A 260 4.40 33.18 0.71
CA PHE A 260 3.71 32.17 -0.13
C PHE A 260 3.56 30.82 0.55
N ARG A 261 4.47 30.40 1.43
CA ARG A 261 4.43 29.10 2.12
C ARG A 261 3.22 28.99 3.04
N LYS A 262 2.91 30.02 3.83
CA LYS A 262 1.71 30.01 4.68
C LYS A 262 0.43 29.92 3.87
N HIS A 263 0.39 30.60 2.75
CA HIS A 263 -0.77 30.54 1.85
C HIS A 263 -0.91 29.17 1.20
N ALA A 264 0.19 28.57 0.73
CA ALA A 264 0.22 27.23 0.17
C ALA A 264 -0.23 26.15 1.16
N LEU A 265 0.26 26.21 2.40
CA LEU A 265 -0.18 25.31 3.48
C LEU A 265 -1.66 25.45 3.77
N LYS A 266 -2.19 26.70 3.80
CA LYS A 266 -3.63 26.92 4.00
C LYS A 266 -4.47 26.34 2.87
N ILE A 267 -4.00 26.43 1.61
CA ILE A 267 -4.67 25.79 0.46
C ILE A 267 -4.65 24.26 0.62
N ALA A 268 -3.52 23.68 1.01
CA ALA A 268 -3.38 22.25 1.23
C ALA A 268 -4.31 21.75 2.33
N GLU A 269 -4.31 22.43 3.48
CA GLU A 269 -5.16 22.13 4.63
C GLU A 269 -6.64 22.20 4.24
N GLN A 270 -7.08 23.30 3.65
CA GLN A 270 -8.47 23.51 3.25
C GLN A 270 -8.90 22.44 2.24
N TRP A 271 -8.09 22.17 1.21
CA TRP A 271 -8.36 21.14 0.21
C TRP A 271 -8.55 19.75 0.83
N MET A 272 -7.73 19.41 1.83
CA MET A 272 -7.78 18.12 2.54
C MET A 272 -9.06 18.05 3.39
N LEU A 273 -9.38 19.09 4.17
CA LEU A 273 -10.55 19.14 5.05
C LEU A 273 -11.87 19.07 4.28
N GLU A 274 -11.98 19.81 3.16
CA GLU A 274 -13.16 19.76 2.28
C GLU A 274 -13.48 18.35 1.78
N ARG A 275 -12.46 17.50 1.63
CA ARG A 275 -12.60 16.13 1.12
C ARG A 275 -12.79 15.07 2.19
N PHE A 276 -12.77 15.45 3.44
CA PHE A 276 -13.25 14.60 4.52
C PHE A 276 -14.78 14.61 4.63
N GLU A 277 -15.43 15.67 4.16
CA GLU A 277 -16.88 15.77 4.20
C GLU A 277 -17.53 14.91 3.11
N GLY A 278 -18.47 14.05 3.50
CA GLY A 278 -19.20 13.19 2.56
C GLY A 278 -18.39 12.08 1.92
N SER A 279 -17.21 11.72 2.47
CA SER A 279 -16.38 10.61 2.00
C SER A 279 -16.00 9.65 3.12
N ASP A 280 -15.63 8.43 2.75
CA ASP A 280 -15.09 7.39 3.65
C ASP A 280 -13.59 7.59 3.91
N GLY A 281 -13.19 8.82 4.23
CA GLY A 281 -11.79 9.23 4.38
C GLY A 281 -11.17 9.78 3.08
N LEU A 282 -9.96 10.30 3.15
CA LEU A 282 -9.31 10.95 2.02
C LEU A 282 -9.08 9.97 0.87
N ALA A 283 -9.81 10.16 -0.23
CA ALA A 283 -9.85 9.30 -1.41
C ALA A 283 -10.24 7.83 -1.12
N ALA A 284 -10.72 7.52 0.10
CA ALA A 284 -11.05 6.16 0.56
C ALA A 284 -9.94 5.11 0.33
N ILE A 285 -8.66 5.54 0.38
CA ILE A 285 -7.49 4.67 0.25
C ILE A 285 -6.56 4.82 1.45
N PHE A 286 -6.07 3.70 1.96
CA PHE A 286 -5.24 3.63 3.18
C PHE A 286 -4.10 4.66 3.23
N PRO A 287 -3.18 4.75 2.24
CA PRO A 287 -2.03 5.64 2.38
C PRO A 287 -2.41 7.13 2.41
N ALA A 288 -3.44 7.55 1.68
CA ALA A 288 -3.92 8.93 1.74
C ALA A 288 -4.59 9.23 3.10
N MET A 289 -5.36 8.28 3.63
CA MET A 289 -6.02 8.39 4.92
C MET A 289 -5.01 8.44 6.07
N LEU A 290 -4.00 7.56 6.06
CA LEU A 290 -2.92 7.55 7.06
C LEU A 290 -2.10 8.85 7.02
N ASN A 291 -1.69 9.27 5.83
CA ASN A 291 -0.92 10.50 5.64
C ASN A 291 -1.72 11.73 6.06
N SER A 292 -3.04 11.75 5.85
CA SER A 292 -3.89 12.86 6.30
C SER A 292 -3.92 12.98 7.82
N LEU A 293 -3.95 11.87 8.57
CA LEU A 293 -3.84 11.87 10.03
C LEU A 293 -2.50 12.44 10.51
N ILE A 294 -1.39 12.03 9.87
CA ILE A 294 -0.06 12.55 10.19
C ILE A 294 0.00 14.05 9.87
N ALA A 295 -0.57 14.48 8.74
CA ALA A 295 -0.61 15.89 8.33
C ALA A 295 -1.44 16.76 9.30
N LEU A 296 -2.62 16.31 9.75
CA LEU A 296 -3.42 17.01 10.75
C LEU A 296 -2.65 17.21 12.06
N LYS A 297 -1.94 16.17 12.51
CA LYS A 297 -1.11 16.27 13.71
C LYS A 297 0.09 17.21 13.52
N ALA A 298 0.69 17.23 12.33
CA ALA A 298 1.76 18.15 11.97
C ALA A 298 1.28 19.61 11.94
N LEU A 299 0.03 19.86 11.54
CA LEU A 299 -0.64 21.16 11.59
C LEU A 299 -1.03 21.58 13.03
N GLY A 300 -0.91 20.69 14.01
CA GLY A 300 -1.21 20.97 15.40
C GLY A 300 -2.64 20.65 15.85
N TYR A 301 -3.40 19.91 15.06
CA TYR A 301 -4.73 19.45 15.46
C TYR A 301 -4.63 18.49 16.66
N PRO A 302 -5.35 18.74 17.77
CA PRO A 302 -5.37 17.84 18.91
C PRO A 302 -6.12 16.54 18.59
N ASP A 303 -5.87 15.50 19.38
CA ASP A 303 -6.40 14.15 19.15
C ASP A 303 -7.93 14.07 19.21
N ASP A 304 -8.56 14.95 19.99
CA ASP A 304 -10.01 15.05 20.16
C ASP A 304 -10.69 15.98 19.14
N HIS A 305 -9.92 16.59 18.24
CA HIS A 305 -10.50 17.43 17.19
C HIS A 305 -11.40 16.59 16.28
N PRO A 306 -12.63 17.08 15.95
CA PRO A 306 -13.61 16.29 15.17
C PRO A 306 -13.05 15.71 13.87
N GLN A 307 -12.21 16.44 13.15
CA GLN A 307 -11.60 15.96 11.89
C GLN A 307 -10.57 14.84 12.12
N VAL A 308 -9.80 14.89 13.22
CA VAL A 308 -8.85 13.83 13.59
C VAL A 308 -9.60 12.57 14.01
N VAL A 309 -10.62 12.71 14.84
CA VAL A 309 -11.48 11.59 15.28
C VAL A 309 -12.13 10.92 14.09
N ARG A 310 -12.71 11.72 13.18
CA ARG A 310 -13.33 11.22 11.95
C ARG A 310 -12.34 10.49 11.07
N ALA A 311 -11.20 11.11 10.74
CA ALA A 311 -10.17 10.49 9.89
C ALA A 311 -9.64 9.17 10.48
N ALA A 312 -9.46 9.10 11.81
CA ALA A 312 -9.06 7.89 12.50
C ALA A 312 -10.17 6.81 12.46
N HIS A 313 -11.43 7.22 12.60
CA HIS A 313 -12.56 6.30 12.49
C HIS A 313 -12.67 5.69 11.09
N GLU A 314 -12.56 6.51 10.03
CA GLU A 314 -12.62 6.01 8.66
C GLU A 314 -11.44 5.07 8.35
N LEU A 315 -10.22 5.40 8.80
CA LEU A 315 -9.07 4.52 8.63
C LEU A 315 -9.29 3.16 9.32
N LYS A 316 -9.91 3.16 10.51
CA LYS A 316 -10.19 1.93 11.26
C LYS A 316 -11.20 1.02 10.57
N LYS A 317 -12.09 1.53 9.73
CA LYS A 317 -13.02 0.70 8.95
C LYS A 317 -12.33 -0.26 7.97
N LEU A 318 -11.08 0.04 7.59
CA LEU A 318 -10.27 -0.83 6.72
C LEU A 318 -9.72 -2.06 7.46
N GLU A 319 -9.89 -2.14 8.78
CA GLU A 319 -9.36 -3.23 9.59
C GLU A 319 -10.32 -4.43 9.65
N HIS A 320 -9.79 -5.62 9.36
CA HIS A 320 -10.46 -6.90 9.53
C HIS A 320 -9.81 -7.65 10.70
N GLU A 321 -10.39 -7.52 11.88
CA GLU A 321 -9.87 -8.07 13.12
C GLU A 321 -10.55 -9.39 13.45
N THR A 322 -9.75 -10.41 13.78
CA THR A 322 -10.17 -11.71 14.31
C THR A 322 -9.66 -11.90 15.74
N ALA A 323 -9.87 -13.08 16.33
CA ALA A 323 -9.32 -13.37 17.64
C ALA A 323 -7.78 -13.31 17.67
N ASP A 324 -7.11 -13.75 16.61
CA ASP A 324 -5.65 -13.93 16.58
C ASP A 324 -4.90 -13.10 15.56
N SER A 325 -5.60 -12.41 14.66
CA SER A 325 -5.01 -11.70 13.53
C SER A 325 -5.76 -10.40 13.24
N VAL A 326 -5.06 -9.42 12.69
CA VAL A 326 -5.63 -8.24 12.08
C VAL A 326 -5.06 -8.07 10.68
N ARG A 327 -5.94 -7.90 9.70
CA ARG A 327 -5.63 -7.53 8.33
C ARG A 327 -6.17 -6.13 8.06
N ILE A 328 -5.57 -5.43 7.13
CA ILE A 328 -6.03 -4.10 6.73
C ILE A 328 -6.11 -4.10 5.21
N GLU A 329 -7.26 -3.73 4.67
CA GLU A 329 -7.43 -3.59 3.23
C GLU A 329 -7.02 -2.19 2.75
N PRO A 330 -6.62 -2.05 1.47
CA PRO A 330 -6.10 -0.79 0.94
C PRO A 330 -7.19 0.24 0.68
N CYS A 331 -8.42 -0.21 0.41
CA CYS A 331 -9.58 0.63 0.09
C CYS A 331 -10.84 -0.20 0.03
N PHE A 332 -12.00 0.48 0.02
CA PHE A 332 -13.27 -0.11 -0.34
C PHE A 332 -13.61 0.17 -1.80
N SER A 333 -14.24 -0.79 -2.46
CA SER A 333 -14.63 -0.68 -3.87
C SER A 333 -16.09 -1.08 -4.16
N PRO A 334 -17.09 -0.63 -3.39
CA PRO A 334 -18.46 -1.13 -3.52
C PRO A 334 -19.07 -0.90 -4.90
N VAL A 335 -18.76 0.20 -5.57
CA VAL A 335 -19.25 0.48 -6.94
C VAL A 335 -18.64 -0.48 -7.95
N TRP A 336 -17.33 -0.73 -7.85
CA TRP A 336 -16.60 -1.63 -8.73
C TRP A 336 -17.07 -3.08 -8.52
N ASP A 337 -17.10 -3.52 -7.27
CA ASP A 337 -17.48 -4.88 -6.91
C ASP A 337 -18.94 -5.17 -7.34
N THR A 338 -19.85 -4.22 -7.09
CA THR A 338 -21.25 -4.35 -7.51
C THR A 338 -21.38 -4.46 -9.02
N ALA A 339 -20.67 -3.62 -9.78
CA ALA A 339 -20.73 -3.66 -11.24
C ALA A 339 -20.21 -4.99 -11.79
N ILE A 340 -19.07 -5.49 -11.27
CA ILE A 340 -18.51 -6.77 -11.70
C ILE A 340 -19.42 -7.94 -11.32
N VAL A 341 -19.96 -7.97 -10.10
CA VAL A 341 -20.85 -9.04 -9.65
C VAL A 341 -22.14 -9.04 -10.48
N ALA A 342 -22.73 -7.87 -10.74
CA ALA A 342 -23.92 -7.76 -11.58
C ALA A 342 -23.66 -8.32 -13.00
N ILE A 343 -22.52 -7.98 -13.62
CA ILE A 343 -22.11 -8.54 -14.92
C ILE A 343 -21.95 -10.06 -14.82
N CYS A 344 -21.25 -10.57 -13.81
CA CYS A 344 -21.03 -12.01 -13.63
C CYS A 344 -22.35 -12.79 -13.46
N LEU A 345 -23.29 -12.25 -12.68
CA LEU A 345 -24.59 -12.87 -12.48
C LEU A 345 -25.42 -12.88 -13.77
N HIS A 346 -25.45 -11.76 -14.50
CA HIS A 346 -26.14 -11.66 -15.78
C HIS A 346 -25.56 -12.62 -16.82
N GLU A 347 -24.25 -12.60 -17.04
CA GLU A 347 -23.55 -13.48 -17.99
C GLU A 347 -23.69 -14.98 -17.63
N SER A 348 -23.86 -15.31 -16.36
CA SER A 348 -24.09 -16.68 -15.90
C SER A 348 -25.56 -17.11 -15.93
N GLY A 349 -26.50 -16.26 -16.42
CA GLY A 349 -27.89 -16.60 -16.67
C GLY A 349 -28.87 -16.32 -15.54
N ILE A 350 -28.48 -15.50 -14.55
CA ILE A 350 -29.48 -14.97 -13.58
C ILE A 350 -30.14 -13.75 -14.22
N PRO A 351 -31.50 -13.74 -14.35
CA PRO A 351 -32.23 -12.60 -14.87
C PRO A 351 -32.09 -11.38 -13.94
N GLU A 352 -32.25 -10.18 -14.51
CA GLU A 352 -32.21 -8.90 -13.80
C GLU A 352 -33.22 -8.81 -12.65
#